data_6770685277497910bfd318808f178277
#
_entry.id   6770685277497910bfd318808f178277
#
_cell.length_a   1.000
_cell.length_b   1.000
_cell.length_c   1.000
_cell.angle_alpha   90.00
_cell.angle_beta   90.00
_cell.angle_gamma   90.00
#
_symmetry.space_group_name_H-M   'P 1'
#
loop_
_entity.id
_entity.type
_entity.pdbx_description
1 polymer ?
#
loop_
_entity_poly.entity_id
_entity_poly.type
_entity_poly.pdbx_seq_one_letter_code
_entity_poly.pdbx_strand_id
1 'polypeptide(L)'
;MALLARTSAVLSGLMNGMPQCWLDCREGPKTFSPIDVLGHLIYAEQVDWLPRIRIILEQGEARPFDPFDRVGFEDLIAGKSVEELLNTFATLRDQNLQELSALKLQPNMLARKGTHPALGQVTLGQLLAAWVVHDLGHVAQIERVIARQYRDAVGPWRQYLPILDVPRSDR
;
A
#
# COMPACT_ATOMS: atom_id res chain seq x y z
N MET A 1 -2.77 -7.36 -12.30
CA MET A 1 -1.43 -7.05 -12.86
C MET A 1 -1.34 -5.63 -13.42
N ALA A 2 -2.17 -5.24 -14.42
CA ALA A 2 -2.03 -3.92 -15.08
C ALA A 2 -2.15 -2.71 -14.13
N LEU A 3 -2.96 -2.75 -13.09
CA LEU A 3 -3.07 -1.68 -12.10
C LEU A 3 -1.85 -1.64 -11.18
N LEU A 4 -1.42 -2.78 -10.65
CA LEU A 4 -0.23 -2.87 -9.79
C LEU A 4 1.03 -2.32 -10.46
N ALA A 5 1.20 -2.58 -11.76
CA ALA A 5 2.33 -2.06 -12.54
C ALA A 5 2.33 -0.52 -12.68
N ARG A 6 1.22 0.15 -12.41
CA ARG A 6 1.11 1.62 -12.51
C ARG A 6 1.38 2.34 -11.20
N THR A 7 1.30 1.66 -10.06
CA THR A 7 1.42 2.26 -8.73
C THR A 7 2.75 3.02 -8.58
N SER A 8 3.86 2.46 -9.05
CA SER A 8 5.17 3.13 -8.97
C SER A 8 5.20 4.49 -9.68
N ALA A 9 4.64 4.56 -10.90
CA ALA A 9 4.58 5.81 -11.65
C ALA A 9 3.65 6.83 -11.00
N VAL A 10 2.53 6.40 -10.43
CA VAL A 10 1.59 7.26 -9.71
C VAL A 10 2.24 7.84 -8.46
N LEU A 11 2.88 7.01 -7.63
CA LEU A 11 3.58 7.46 -6.42
C LEU A 11 4.72 8.42 -6.77
N SER A 12 5.51 8.12 -7.80
CA SER A 12 6.56 9.01 -8.27
C SER A 12 5.98 10.36 -8.74
N GLY A 13 4.90 10.36 -9.51
CA GLY A 13 4.24 11.58 -9.96
C GLY A 13 3.66 12.44 -8.84
N LEU A 14 3.23 11.81 -7.74
CA LEU A 14 2.69 12.52 -6.58
C LEU A 14 3.77 13.05 -5.63
N MET A 15 4.90 12.34 -5.46
CA MET A 15 5.80 12.58 -4.34
C MET A 15 7.20 13.06 -4.77
N ASN A 16 7.66 12.71 -5.97
CA ASN A 16 9.01 13.06 -6.40
C ASN A 16 9.18 14.58 -6.52
N GLY A 17 10.26 15.12 -5.94
CA GLY A 17 10.52 16.56 -5.94
C GLY A 17 9.63 17.37 -5.01
N MET A 18 8.75 16.74 -4.20
CA MET A 18 7.97 17.47 -3.19
C MET A 18 8.86 18.01 -2.08
N PRO A 19 8.59 19.25 -1.59
CA PRO A 19 9.22 19.76 -0.38
C PRO A 19 8.92 18.85 0.84
N GLN A 20 9.91 18.73 1.74
CA GLN A 20 9.81 17.82 2.90
C GLN A 20 8.57 18.07 3.77
N CYS A 21 8.17 19.33 3.92
CA CYS A 21 6.97 19.68 4.71
C CYS A 21 5.68 19.01 4.20
N TRP A 22 5.59 18.70 2.90
CA TRP A 22 4.46 17.96 2.32
C TRP A 22 4.58 16.45 2.49
N LEU A 23 5.82 15.95 2.54
CA LEU A 23 6.09 14.54 2.77
C LEU A 23 5.83 14.13 4.23
N ASP A 24 6.02 15.06 5.17
CA ASP A 24 5.87 14.84 6.61
C ASP A 24 4.50 15.27 7.16
N CYS A 25 3.67 15.96 6.37
CA CYS A 25 2.37 16.45 6.83
C CYS A 25 1.44 15.28 7.20
N ARG A 26 0.54 15.53 8.18
CA ARG A 26 -0.38 14.51 8.71
C ARG A 26 -1.79 15.08 8.84
N GLU A 27 -2.77 14.20 8.88
CA GLU A 27 -4.18 14.56 9.13
C GLU A 27 -4.50 14.74 10.62
N GLY A 28 -3.62 14.29 11.47
CA GLY A 28 -3.75 14.36 12.94
C GLY A 28 -2.78 13.44 13.67
N PRO A 29 -2.83 13.40 15.00
CA PRO A 29 -2.03 12.48 15.80
C PRO A 29 -2.28 11.03 15.38
N LYS A 30 -1.22 10.22 15.36
CA LYS A 30 -1.29 8.77 15.03
C LYS A 30 -1.83 8.45 13.62
N THR A 31 -1.77 9.39 12.67
CA THR A 31 -2.05 9.12 11.26
C THR A 31 -0.74 9.06 10.46
N PHE A 32 -0.77 8.38 9.32
CA PHE A 32 0.38 8.32 8.42
C PHE A 32 0.58 9.64 7.67
N SER A 33 1.84 10.04 7.52
CA SER A 33 2.27 11.02 6.53
C SER A 33 2.43 10.37 5.14
N PRO A 34 2.57 11.14 4.04
CA PRO A 34 2.90 10.58 2.74
C PRO A 34 4.12 9.66 2.74
N ILE A 35 5.18 10.02 3.48
CA ILE A 35 6.39 9.20 3.57
C ILE A 35 6.16 7.91 4.38
N ASP A 36 5.35 7.95 5.43
CA ASP A 36 4.94 6.75 6.18
C ASP A 36 4.13 5.79 5.28
N VAL A 37 3.22 6.33 4.46
CA VAL A 37 2.45 5.52 3.50
C VAL A 37 3.37 4.83 2.50
N LEU A 38 4.35 5.54 1.95
CA LEU A 38 5.34 4.96 1.05
C LEU A 38 6.16 3.85 1.74
N GLY A 39 6.61 4.10 2.98
CA GLY A 39 7.29 3.10 3.79
C GLY A 39 6.44 1.85 4.05
N HIS A 40 5.16 2.05 4.38
CA HIS A 40 4.20 0.96 4.56
C HIS A 40 4.02 0.13 3.28
N LEU A 41 3.93 0.77 2.12
CA LEU A 41 3.85 0.08 0.84
C LEU A 41 5.13 -0.72 0.54
N ILE A 42 6.31 -0.16 0.81
CA ILE A 42 7.60 -0.87 0.67
C ILE A 42 7.63 -2.11 1.57
N TYR A 43 7.24 -1.97 2.82
CA TYR A 43 7.21 -3.09 3.76
C TYR A 43 6.24 -4.18 3.32
N ALA A 44 5.05 -3.81 2.83
CA ALA A 44 4.08 -4.76 2.30
C ALA A 44 4.61 -5.54 1.08
N GLU A 45 5.41 -4.90 0.21
CA GLU A 45 6.08 -5.59 -0.89
C GLU A 45 7.06 -6.67 -0.41
N GLN A 46 7.70 -6.45 0.74
CA GLN A 46 8.70 -7.38 1.28
C GLN A 46 8.07 -8.57 2.01
N VAL A 47 7.03 -8.33 2.84
CA VAL A 47 6.60 -9.32 3.81
C VAL A 47 5.16 -9.83 3.63
N ASP A 48 4.35 -9.17 2.80
CA ASP A 48 2.92 -9.46 2.76
C ASP A 48 2.50 -10.27 1.52
N TRP A 49 2.51 -9.67 0.34
CA TRP A 49 1.82 -10.20 -0.83
C TRP A 49 2.37 -11.52 -1.34
N LEU A 50 3.62 -11.54 -1.80
CA LEU A 50 4.25 -12.75 -2.37
C LEU A 50 4.43 -13.86 -1.33
N PRO A 51 4.88 -13.57 -0.09
CA PRO A 51 4.94 -14.58 0.97
C PRO A 51 3.59 -15.27 1.22
N ARG A 52 2.50 -14.51 1.29
CA ARG A 52 1.15 -15.09 1.48
C ARG A 52 0.67 -15.89 0.27
N ILE A 53 0.95 -15.42 -0.96
CA ILE A 53 0.65 -16.17 -2.18
C ILE A 53 1.35 -17.53 -2.14
N ARG A 54 2.62 -17.58 -1.77
CA ARG A 54 3.39 -18.83 -1.64
C ARG A 54 2.78 -19.75 -0.58
N ILE A 55 2.41 -19.23 0.60
CA ILE A 55 1.75 -20.01 1.65
C ILE A 55 0.47 -20.67 1.10
N ILE A 56 -0.39 -19.92 0.39
CA ILE A 56 -1.62 -20.48 -0.21
C ILE A 56 -1.29 -21.58 -1.22
N LEU A 57 -0.27 -21.36 -2.05
CA LEU A 57 0.07 -22.32 -3.12
C LEU A 57 0.73 -23.60 -2.60
N GLU A 58 1.54 -23.51 -1.57
CA GLU A 58 2.38 -24.60 -1.08
C GLU A 58 1.75 -25.34 0.11
N GLN A 59 1.09 -24.60 1.03
CA GLN A 59 0.65 -25.10 2.32
C GLN A 59 -0.88 -24.97 2.54
N GLY A 60 -1.54 -24.11 1.76
CA GLY A 60 -2.99 -23.90 1.88
C GLY A 60 -3.38 -23.40 3.27
N GLU A 61 -4.40 -24.03 3.85
CA GLU A 61 -4.93 -23.68 5.17
C GLU A 61 -4.13 -24.27 6.35
N ALA A 62 -3.15 -25.16 6.07
CA ALA A 62 -2.36 -25.81 7.11
C ALA A 62 -1.41 -24.84 7.85
N ARG A 63 -1.00 -23.75 7.18
CA ARG A 63 -0.20 -22.69 7.78
C ARG A 63 -0.93 -21.36 7.66
N PRO A 64 -1.33 -20.71 8.78
CA PRO A 64 -1.81 -19.33 8.79
C PRO A 64 -0.74 -18.35 8.29
N PHE A 65 -1.16 -17.21 7.75
CA PHE A 65 -0.25 -16.12 7.42
C PHE A 65 0.37 -15.53 8.68
N ASP A 66 1.60 -15.06 8.56
CA ASP A 66 2.22 -14.29 9.62
C ASP A 66 1.45 -12.97 9.84
N PRO A 67 1.27 -12.53 11.11
CA PRO A 67 0.67 -11.23 11.38
C PRO A 67 1.46 -10.10 10.72
N PHE A 68 0.76 -9.15 10.12
CA PHE A 68 1.38 -7.99 9.51
C PHE A 68 1.63 -6.90 10.56
N ASP A 69 2.89 -6.46 10.69
CA ASP A 69 3.24 -5.32 11.53
C ASP A 69 2.96 -4.02 10.77
N ARG A 70 1.96 -3.26 11.22
CA ARG A 70 1.54 -2.02 10.55
C ARG A 70 2.56 -0.89 10.63
N VAL A 71 3.51 -0.95 11.54
CA VAL A 71 4.57 0.05 11.74
C VAL A 71 5.98 -0.49 11.47
N GLY A 72 6.10 -1.72 11.02
CA GLY A 72 7.38 -2.38 10.70
C GLY A 72 8.21 -1.70 9.60
N PHE A 73 7.69 -0.64 9.00
CA PHE A 73 8.39 0.18 8.01
C PHE A 73 9.26 1.30 8.62
N GLU A 74 9.10 1.63 9.90
CA GLU A 74 9.72 2.84 10.49
C GLU A 74 11.25 2.85 10.32
N ASP A 75 11.91 1.72 10.56
CA ASP A 75 13.35 1.58 10.33
C ASP A 75 13.72 1.62 8.83
N LEU A 76 12.82 1.24 7.94
CA LEU A 76 13.07 1.23 6.49
C LEU A 76 13.16 2.63 5.90
N ILE A 77 12.41 3.58 6.45
CA ILE A 77 12.37 4.98 5.96
C ILE A 77 13.39 5.88 6.65
N ALA A 78 13.92 5.46 7.80
CA ALA A 78 14.83 6.28 8.60
C ALA A 78 16.05 6.74 7.80
N GLY A 79 16.25 8.06 7.71
CA GLY A 79 17.39 8.69 7.05
C GLY A 79 17.43 8.60 5.53
N LYS A 80 16.38 8.10 4.89
CA LYS A 80 16.29 7.98 3.42
C LYS A 80 15.54 9.15 2.80
N SER A 81 15.97 9.56 1.62
CA SER A 81 15.24 10.51 0.80
C SER A 81 13.99 9.88 0.17
N VAL A 82 13.01 10.71 -0.21
CA VAL A 82 11.81 10.24 -0.93
C VAL A 82 12.19 9.55 -2.25
N GLU A 83 13.21 10.04 -2.94
CA GLU A 83 13.70 9.45 -4.19
C GLU A 83 14.24 8.03 -3.98
N GLU A 84 15.06 7.81 -2.93
CA GLU A 84 15.54 6.47 -2.57
C GLU A 84 14.40 5.51 -2.24
N LEU A 85 13.38 5.98 -1.52
CA LEU A 85 12.22 5.18 -1.16
C LEU A 85 11.35 4.86 -2.39
N LEU A 86 11.11 5.81 -3.29
CA LEU A 86 10.38 5.59 -4.54
C LEU A 86 11.10 4.56 -5.44
N ASN A 87 12.42 4.66 -5.54
CA ASN A 87 13.24 3.69 -6.29
C ASN A 87 13.21 2.30 -5.64
N THR A 88 13.25 2.24 -4.31
CA THR A 88 13.13 0.98 -3.56
C THR A 88 11.76 0.33 -3.83
N PHE A 89 10.68 1.10 -3.72
CA PHE A 89 9.33 0.59 -4.02
C PHE A 89 9.22 0.08 -5.45
N ALA A 90 9.68 0.87 -6.44
CA ALA A 90 9.62 0.49 -7.84
C ALA A 90 10.36 -0.82 -8.12
N THR A 91 11.57 -0.95 -7.56
CA THR A 91 12.39 -2.17 -7.71
C THR A 91 11.70 -3.40 -7.13
N LEU A 92 11.20 -3.32 -5.91
CA LEU A 92 10.48 -4.43 -5.24
C LEU A 92 9.20 -4.80 -6.01
N ARG A 93 8.44 -3.79 -6.45
CA ARG A 93 7.22 -3.99 -7.23
C ARG A 93 7.51 -4.72 -8.55
N ASP A 94 8.53 -4.31 -9.28
CA ASP A 94 8.91 -4.95 -10.54
C ASP A 94 9.34 -6.40 -10.30
N GLN A 95 10.15 -6.67 -9.27
CA GLN A 95 10.55 -8.03 -8.89
C GLN A 95 9.33 -8.89 -8.53
N ASN A 96 8.43 -8.39 -7.70
CA ASN A 96 7.24 -9.10 -7.28
C ASN A 96 6.28 -9.37 -8.44
N LEU A 97 6.12 -8.45 -9.38
CA LEU A 97 5.30 -8.67 -10.58
C LEU A 97 5.92 -9.69 -11.53
N GLN A 98 7.23 -9.69 -11.68
CA GLN A 98 7.94 -10.72 -12.47
C GLN A 98 7.74 -12.10 -11.84
N GLU A 99 7.90 -12.21 -10.52
CA GLU A 99 7.69 -13.46 -9.80
C GLU A 99 6.23 -13.92 -9.88
N LEU A 100 5.27 -13.03 -9.65
CA LEU A 100 3.85 -13.34 -9.79
C LEU A 100 3.51 -13.85 -11.21
N SER A 101 4.12 -13.26 -12.23
CA SER A 101 3.97 -13.71 -13.63
C SER A 101 4.55 -15.10 -13.84
N ALA A 102 5.71 -15.39 -13.24
CA ALA A 102 6.39 -16.69 -13.32
C ALA A 102 5.58 -17.84 -12.70
N LEU A 103 4.71 -17.54 -11.72
CA LEU A 103 3.81 -18.53 -11.10
C LEU A 103 2.77 -19.10 -12.08
N LYS A 104 2.52 -18.47 -13.22
CA LYS A 104 1.59 -18.91 -14.28
C LYS A 104 0.24 -19.34 -13.70
N LEU A 105 -0.32 -18.51 -12.81
CA LEU A 105 -1.57 -18.81 -12.11
C LEU A 105 -2.71 -19.11 -13.07
N GLN A 106 -3.34 -20.27 -12.88
CA GLN A 106 -4.50 -20.71 -13.63
C GLN A 106 -5.80 -20.27 -12.94
N PRO A 107 -6.92 -20.08 -13.65
CA PRO A 107 -8.19 -19.65 -13.05
C PRO A 107 -8.67 -20.52 -11.89
N ASN A 108 -8.47 -21.85 -11.94
CA ASN A 108 -8.84 -22.77 -10.87
C ASN A 108 -7.99 -22.59 -9.61
N MET A 109 -6.77 -22.03 -9.71
CA MET A 109 -5.92 -21.75 -8.56
C MET A 109 -6.43 -20.58 -7.73
N LEU A 110 -7.21 -19.65 -8.31
CA LEU A 110 -7.76 -18.50 -7.62
C LEU A 110 -8.71 -18.86 -6.47
N ALA A 111 -9.30 -20.05 -6.51
CA ALA A 111 -10.15 -20.60 -5.46
C ALA A 111 -9.36 -21.29 -4.33
N ARG A 112 -8.02 -21.44 -4.45
CA ARG A 112 -7.20 -22.02 -3.38
C ARG A 112 -7.27 -21.15 -2.13
N LYS A 113 -7.30 -21.83 -0.99
CA LYS A 113 -7.57 -21.21 0.30
C LYS A 113 -6.31 -21.07 1.13
N GLY A 114 -6.29 -20.04 1.97
CA GLY A 114 -5.33 -19.83 3.05
C GLY A 114 -6.04 -19.31 4.28
N THR A 115 -5.31 -19.17 5.38
CA THR A 115 -5.84 -18.70 6.67
C THR A 115 -5.21 -17.37 7.05
N HIS A 116 -6.01 -16.29 7.02
CA HIS A 116 -5.58 -14.99 7.53
C HIS A 116 -5.77 -14.93 9.05
N PRO A 117 -4.80 -14.44 9.85
CA PRO A 117 -4.84 -14.51 11.32
C PRO A 117 -6.06 -13.80 11.94
N ALA A 118 -6.56 -12.72 11.31
CA ALA A 118 -7.71 -11.97 11.82
C ALA A 118 -9.02 -12.20 11.04
N LEU A 119 -8.96 -12.58 9.73
CA LEU A 119 -10.13 -12.72 8.87
C LEU A 119 -10.59 -14.18 8.69
N GLY A 120 -9.79 -15.14 9.16
CA GLY A 120 -10.05 -16.55 8.92
C GLY A 120 -9.75 -16.97 7.48
N GLN A 121 -10.63 -17.79 6.89
CA GLN A 121 -10.42 -18.34 5.56
C GLN A 121 -10.54 -17.27 4.47
N VAL A 122 -9.54 -17.21 3.59
CA VAL A 122 -9.47 -16.33 2.41
C VAL A 122 -9.05 -17.12 1.19
N THR A 123 -9.27 -16.59 -0.02
CA THR A 123 -8.81 -17.23 -1.26
C THR A 123 -7.66 -16.45 -1.91
N LEU A 124 -6.91 -17.13 -2.77
CA LEU A 124 -5.86 -16.50 -3.57
C LEU A 124 -6.40 -15.34 -4.43
N GLY A 125 -7.58 -15.52 -5.04
CA GLY A 125 -8.22 -14.46 -5.81
C GLY A 125 -8.57 -13.24 -4.97
N GLN A 126 -9.03 -13.43 -3.73
CA GLN A 126 -9.30 -12.34 -2.79
C GLN A 126 -8.01 -11.62 -2.37
N LEU A 127 -6.92 -12.36 -2.11
CA LEU A 127 -5.63 -11.76 -1.77
C LEU A 127 -5.09 -10.89 -2.92
N LEU A 128 -5.16 -11.37 -4.16
CA LEU A 128 -4.72 -10.60 -5.33
C LEU A 128 -5.58 -9.35 -5.56
N ALA A 129 -6.89 -9.45 -5.35
CA ALA A 129 -7.79 -8.30 -5.42
C ALA A 129 -7.51 -7.30 -4.29
N ALA A 130 -7.24 -7.80 -3.07
CA ALA A 130 -6.88 -6.98 -1.92
C ALA A 130 -5.61 -6.17 -2.18
N TRP A 131 -4.57 -6.76 -2.80
CA TRP A 131 -3.35 -6.05 -3.17
C TRP A 131 -3.64 -4.83 -4.04
N VAL A 132 -4.45 -5.00 -5.10
CA VAL A 132 -4.82 -3.89 -5.99
C VAL A 132 -5.57 -2.78 -5.23
N VAL A 133 -6.56 -3.16 -4.42
CA VAL A 133 -7.41 -2.19 -3.69
C VAL A 133 -6.61 -1.50 -2.59
N HIS A 134 -5.68 -2.20 -1.95
CA HIS A 134 -4.75 -1.66 -0.96
C HIS A 134 -3.88 -0.53 -1.56
N ASP A 135 -3.26 -0.76 -2.71
CA ASP A 135 -2.49 0.27 -3.41
C ASP A 135 -3.34 1.51 -3.72
N LEU A 136 -4.51 1.31 -4.32
CA LEU A 136 -5.43 2.41 -4.64
C LEU A 136 -5.86 3.18 -3.39
N GLY A 137 -6.11 2.46 -2.29
CA GLY A 137 -6.46 3.05 -1.01
C GLY A 137 -5.34 3.92 -0.44
N HIS A 138 -4.09 3.49 -0.57
CA HIS A 138 -2.93 4.25 -0.08
C HIS A 138 -2.57 5.44 -0.99
N VAL A 139 -2.74 5.32 -2.31
CA VAL A 139 -2.65 6.48 -3.21
C VAL A 139 -3.67 7.55 -2.82
N ALA A 140 -4.94 7.16 -2.66
CA ALA A 140 -5.99 8.06 -2.20
C ALA A 140 -5.72 8.64 -0.79
N GLN A 141 -5.06 7.88 0.08
CA GLN A 141 -4.65 8.37 1.40
C GLN A 141 -3.61 9.49 1.29
N ILE A 142 -2.58 9.33 0.44
CA ILE A 142 -1.58 10.38 0.20
C ILE A 142 -2.25 11.65 -0.32
N GLU A 143 -3.10 11.53 -1.36
CA GLU A 143 -3.83 12.65 -1.93
C GLU A 143 -4.68 13.37 -0.89
N ARG A 144 -5.39 12.62 -0.05
CA ARG A 144 -6.22 13.15 1.02
C ARG A 144 -5.40 13.87 2.10
N VAL A 145 -4.27 13.29 2.53
CA VAL A 145 -3.37 13.92 3.52
C VAL A 145 -2.90 15.29 3.03
N ILE A 146 -2.49 15.37 1.75
CA ILE A 146 -2.05 16.62 1.12
C ILE A 146 -3.22 17.59 0.97
N ALA A 147 -4.37 17.15 0.47
CA ALA A 147 -5.55 18.00 0.29
C ALA A 147 -6.01 18.64 1.58
N ARG A 148 -5.94 17.94 2.70
CA ARG A 148 -6.34 18.45 4.02
C ARG A 148 -5.50 19.59 4.56
N GLN A 149 -4.29 19.79 4.06
CA GLN A 149 -3.48 20.94 4.41
C GLN A 149 -4.10 22.25 3.90
N TYR A 150 -4.97 22.16 2.88
CA TYR A 150 -5.70 23.31 2.32
C TYR A 150 -7.11 23.48 2.90
N ARG A 151 -7.52 22.69 3.90
CA ARG A 151 -8.91 22.62 4.39
C ARG A 151 -9.52 23.97 4.73
N ASP A 152 -8.75 24.84 5.38
CA ASP A 152 -9.22 26.19 5.76
C ASP A 152 -9.06 27.20 4.62
N ALA A 153 -8.01 27.03 3.81
CA ALA A 153 -7.71 27.92 2.69
C ALA A 153 -8.76 27.86 1.55
N VAL A 154 -9.41 26.71 1.36
CA VAL A 154 -10.44 26.56 0.31
C VAL A 154 -11.74 27.29 0.63
N GLY A 155 -11.94 27.73 1.86
CA GLY A 155 -13.12 28.51 2.27
C GLY A 155 -14.46 27.88 1.84
N PRO A 156 -15.38 28.65 1.22
CA PRO A 156 -16.70 28.15 0.81
C PRO A 156 -16.66 27.02 -0.24
N TRP A 157 -15.56 26.90 -1.00
CA TRP A 157 -15.42 25.83 -2.01
C TRP A 157 -15.41 24.44 -1.41
N ARG A 158 -15.21 24.30 -0.09
CA ARG A 158 -15.19 23.03 0.61
C ARG A 158 -16.43 22.17 0.32
N GLN A 159 -17.60 22.76 0.14
CA GLN A 159 -18.84 22.02 -0.18
C GLN A 159 -18.77 21.19 -1.46
N TYR A 160 -17.82 21.49 -2.36
CA TYR A 160 -17.60 20.80 -3.64
C TYR A 160 -16.36 19.88 -3.62
N LEU A 161 -15.68 19.76 -2.48
CA LEU A 161 -14.41 19.05 -2.33
C LEU A 161 -14.53 17.86 -1.35
N PRO A 162 -15.21 16.78 -1.74
CA PRO A 162 -15.53 15.66 -0.84
C PRO A 162 -14.30 14.95 -0.26
N ILE A 163 -13.13 15.05 -0.89
CA ILE A 163 -11.87 14.49 -0.38
C ILE A 163 -11.52 15.02 1.03
N LEU A 164 -11.98 16.22 1.38
CA LEU A 164 -11.74 16.83 2.70
C LEU A 164 -12.60 16.22 3.82
N ASP A 165 -13.65 15.50 3.47
CA ASP A 165 -14.62 14.93 4.41
C ASP A 165 -14.53 13.40 4.54
N VAL A 166 -13.68 12.73 3.76
CA VAL A 166 -13.39 11.30 3.90
C VAL A 166 -12.82 11.02 5.31
N PRO A 167 -13.28 10.00 6.04
CA PRO A 167 -12.74 9.66 7.36
C PRO A 167 -11.22 9.45 7.34
N ARG A 168 -10.57 9.81 8.45
CA ARG A 168 -9.13 9.56 8.65
C ARG A 168 -8.87 8.07 8.76
N SER A 169 -7.71 7.64 8.29
CA SER A 169 -7.19 6.30 8.57
C SER A 169 -6.18 6.39 9.70
N ASP A 170 -6.49 5.78 10.85
CA ASP A 170 -5.55 5.64 11.96
C ASP A 170 -4.52 4.53 11.65
N ARG A 171 -3.35 4.62 12.33
CA ARG A 171 -2.28 3.61 12.27
C ARG A 171 -2.73 2.24 12.76
#